data_344d568a507c19c8baa654bd782f4227
#
_entry.id   344d568a507c19c8baa654bd782f4227
#
_cell.length_a   1.000
_cell.length_b   1.000
_cell.length_c   1.000
_cell.angle_alpha   90.00
_cell.angle_beta   90.00
_cell.angle_gamma   90.00
#
_symmetry.space_group_name_H-M   'P 1'
#
loop_
_entity.id
_entity.type
_entity.pdbx_description
1 polymer ?
#
loop_
_entity_poly.entity_id
_entity_poly.type
_entity_poly.pdbx_seq_one_letter_code
_entity_poly.pdbx_strand_id
1 'polypeptide(L)'
;MNIDIGEQYDKIYRYCYFKLKNQYLAEDITQETFLRFLESSSYKDTGRPLAYLYTIARNLCIDEFRKVPAEELKEDIVQKGFEEEVIQKHTLRQAMESLTGEEKELLLLRYVNEVAFSDLCRLYGKSRFALYRELSKITKKLERRISDETETKRRAVGVF
;
A
#
# COMPACT_ATOMS: atom_id res chain seq x y z
N MET A 1 -18.64 -16.37 -7.27
CA MET A 1 -17.48 -15.55 -6.87
C MET A 1 -17.54 -14.23 -7.62
N ASN A 2 -17.92 -13.19 -6.89
CA ASN A 2 -18.09 -11.89 -7.54
C ASN A 2 -16.96 -10.94 -7.16
N ILE A 3 -15.89 -10.99 -7.93
CA ILE A 3 -14.88 -9.95 -7.86
C ILE A 3 -15.06 -9.09 -9.11
N ASP A 4 -15.20 -7.80 -8.90
CA ASP A 4 -15.18 -6.85 -10.02
C ASP A 4 -13.72 -6.72 -10.46
N ILE A 5 -13.40 -7.39 -11.57
CA ILE A 5 -12.02 -7.44 -12.06
C ILE A 5 -11.48 -6.04 -12.38
N GLY A 6 -12.31 -5.20 -12.98
CA GLY A 6 -11.89 -3.84 -13.34
C GLY A 6 -11.52 -3.02 -12.13
N GLU A 7 -12.35 -3.05 -11.09
CA GLU A 7 -12.08 -2.35 -9.84
C GLU A 7 -10.85 -2.89 -9.14
N GLN A 8 -10.74 -4.23 -9.07
CA GLN A 8 -9.61 -4.84 -8.40
C GLN A 8 -8.32 -4.71 -9.20
N TYR A 9 -8.40 -4.62 -10.52
CA TYR A 9 -7.21 -4.41 -11.34
C TYR A 9 -6.50 -3.12 -10.93
N ASP A 10 -7.23 -2.03 -10.81
CA ASP A 10 -6.66 -0.74 -10.41
C ASP A 10 -6.07 -0.80 -9.02
N LYS A 11 -6.74 -1.47 -8.09
CA LYS A 11 -6.26 -1.62 -6.72
C LYS A 11 -5.00 -2.46 -6.64
N ILE A 12 -4.95 -3.57 -7.38
CA ILE A 12 -3.77 -4.43 -7.43
C ILE A 12 -2.60 -3.70 -8.09
N TYR A 13 -2.88 -2.96 -9.17
CA TYR A 13 -1.85 -2.15 -9.81
C TYR A 13 -1.25 -1.15 -8.84
N ARG A 14 -2.10 -0.45 -8.10
CA ARG A 14 -1.66 0.53 -7.10
C ARG A 14 -0.79 -0.12 -6.03
N TYR A 15 -1.17 -1.31 -5.60
CA TYR A 15 -0.39 -2.07 -4.63
C TYR A 15 0.97 -2.46 -5.20
N CYS A 16 0.99 -2.98 -6.41
CA CYS A 16 2.24 -3.37 -7.06
C CYS A 16 3.16 -2.18 -7.31
N TYR A 17 2.59 -1.06 -7.74
CA TYR A 17 3.36 0.16 -7.92
C TYR A 17 3.97 0.64 -6.60
N PHE A 18 3.20 0.57 -5.54
CA PHE A 18 3.69 0.92 -4.21
C PHE A 18 4.89 0.06 -3.82
N LYS A 19 4.82 -1.23 -4.12
CA LYS A 19 5.89 -2.17 -3.77
C LYS A 19 7.12 -2.03 -4.66
N LEU A 20 6.92 -1.86 -5.95
CA LEU A 20 8.00 -1.94 -6.94
C LEU A 20 8.50 -0.58 -7.39
N LYS A 21 7.69 0.45 -7.27
CA LYS A 21 8.00 1.83 -7.66
C LYS A 21 8.47 1.95 -9.11
N ASN A 22 7.95 1.07 -9.95
CA ASN A 22 8.25 1.04 -11.37
C ASN A 22 6.97 0.71 -12.11
N GLN A 23 6.55 1.61 -12.99
CA GLN A 23 5.29 1.51 -13.70
C GLN A 23 5.19 0.24 -14.56
N TYR A 24 6.25 -0.08 -15.27
CA TYR A 24 6.27 -1.23 -16.18
C TYR A 24 6.23 -2.54 -15.41
N LEU A 25 7.01 -2.65 -14.36
CA LEU A 25 7.00 -3.85 -13.51
C LEU A 25 5.65 -4.00 -12.80
N ALA A 26 5.10 -2.91 -12.32
CA ALA A 26 3.79 -2.94 -11.66
C ALA A 26 2.72 -3.45 -12.62
N GLU A 27 2.76 -2.99 -13.86
CA GLU A 27 1.80 -3.42 -14.87
C GLU A 27 1.96 -4.91 -15.18
N ASP A 28 3.19 -5.36 -15.39
CA ASP A 28 3.48 -6.77 -15.67
C ASP A 28 3.05 -7.67 -14.51
N ILE A 29 3.37 -7.29 -13.29
CA ILE A 29 3.02 -8.10 -12.12
C ILE A 29 1.51 -8.10 -11.90
N THR A 30 0.85 -6.99 -12.17
CA THR A 30 -0.61 -6.94 -12.06
C THR A 30 -1.26 -7.91 -13.04
N GLN A 31 -0.83 -7.90 -14.30
CA GLN A 31 -1.34 -8.83 -15.31
C GLN A 31 -1.07 -10.26 -14.91
N GLU A 32 0.13 -10.57 -14.50
CA GLU A 32 0.50 -11.92 -14.08
C GLU A 32 -0.34 -12.37 -12.88
N THR A 33 -0.59 -11.47 -11.95
CA THR A 33 -1.43 -11.74 -10.77
C THR A 33 -2.82 -12.22 -11.21
N PHE A 34 -3.45 -11.48 -12.11
CA PHE A 34 -4.79 -11.85 -12.57
C PHE A 34 -4.80 -13.12 -13.41
N LEU A 35 -3.76 -13.33 -14.23
CA LEU A 35 -3.64 -14.57 -14.98
C LEU A 35 -3.58 -15.77 -14.04
N ARG A 36 -2.73 -15.71 -13.03
CA ARG A 36 -2.61 -16.80 -12.06
C ARG A 36 -3.89 -17.00 -11.26
N PHE A 37 -4.52 -15.91 -10.88
CA PHE A 37 -5.79 -15.98 -10.15
C PHE A 37 -6.85 -16.69 -10.99
N LEU A 38 -6.99 -16.31 -12.26
CA LEU A 38 -8.00 -16.88 -13.13
C LEU A 38 -7.69 -18.32 -13.54
N GLU A 39 -6.42 -18.67 -13.67
CA GLU A 39 -5.99 -20.01 -14.01
C GLU A 39 -5.96 -20.97 -12.83
N SER A 40 -6.13 -20.45 -11.61
CA SER A 40 -5.99 -21.28 -10.43
C SER A 40 -7.16 -22.25 -10.28
N SER A 41 -6.95 -23.45 -10.78
CA SER A 41 -7.91 -24.54 -10.58
C SER A 41 -7.85 -25.11 -9.17
N SER A 42 -6.79 -24.80 -8.44
CA SER A 42 -6.64 -25.24 -7.07
C SER A 42 -7.34 -24.31 -6.09
N TYR A 43 -7.80 -23.16 -6.54
CA TYR A 43 -8.53 -22.27 -5.68
C TYR A 43 -9.90 -22.85 -5.39
N LYS A 44 -10.08 -23.22 -4.14
CA LYS A 44 -11.39 -23.63 -3.67
C LYS A 44 -11.99 -22.39 -3.05
N ASP A 45 -13.23 -22.11 -3.39
CA ASP A 45 -13.90 -20.93 -2.86
C ASP A 45 -14.06 -21.07 -1.34
N THR A 46 -13.02 -20.70 -0.63
CA THR A 46 -13.02 -20.69 0.84
C THR A 46 -13.62 -19.40 1.39
N GLY A 47 -14.20 -18.59 0.50
CA GLY A 47 -14.85 -17.36 0.87
C GLY A 47 -13.94 -16.14 0.94
N ARG A 48 -12.69 -16.25 0.54
CA ARG A 48 -11.75 -15.13 0.59
C ARG A 48 -10.95 -14.97 -0.71
N PRO A 49 -11.63 -14.79 -1.84
CA PRO A 49 -10.92 -14.67 -3.12
C PRO A 49 -10.02 -13.44 -3.19
N LEU A 50 -10.42 -12.35 -2.54
CA LEU A 50 -9.64 -11.13 -2.54
C LEU A 50 -8.32 -11.30 -1.78
N ALA A 51 -8.35 -11.98 -0.64
CA ALA A 51 -7.13 -12.29 0.11
C ALA A 51 -6.19 -13.14 -0.73
N TYR A 52 -6.73 -14.09 -1.48
CA TYR A 52 -5.94 -14.94 -2.37
C TYR A 52 -5.29 -14.12 -3.48
N LEU A 53 -6.06 -13.21 -4.08
CA LEU A 53 -5.56 -12.33 -5.14
C LEU A 53 -4.38 -11.48 -4.63
N TYR A 54 -4.51 -10.88 -3.47
CA TYR A 54 -3.44 -10.09 -2.87
C TYR A 54 -2.23 -10.94 -2.49
N THR A 55 -2.45 -12.17 -2.08
CA THR A 55 -1.36 -13.12 -1.77
C THR A 55 -0.52 -13.37 -3.02
N ILE A 56 -1.17 -13.59 -4.16
CA ILE A 56 -0.46 -13.79 -5.43
C ILE A 56 0.36 -12.54 -5.77
N ALA A 57 -0.27 -11.37 -5.71
CA ALA A 57 0.40 -10.11 -6.01
C ALA A 57 1.60 -9.87 -5.10
N ARG A 58 1.42 -10.11 -3.81
CA ARG A 58 2.48 -9.92 -2.82
C ARG A 58 3.67 -10.82 -3.11
N ASN A 59 3.41 -12.10 -3.37
CA ASN A 59 4.48 -13.05 -3.65
C ASN A 59 5.24 -12.70 -4.92
N LEU A 60 4.53 -12.30 -5.96
CA LEU A 60 5.15 -11.89 -7.22
C LEU A 60 6.00 -10.62 -7.04
N CYS A 61 5.53 -9.68 -6.26
CA CYS A 61 6.29 -8.47 -5.96
C CYS A 61 7.57 -8.79 -5.19
N ILE A 62 7.48 -9.69 -4.21
CA ILE A 62 8.64 -10.11 -3.44
C ILE A 62 9.67 -10.78 -4.35
N ASP A 63 9.22 -11.66 -5.23
CA ASP A 63 10.11 -12.34 -6.16
C ASP A 63 10.79 -11.35 -7.11
N GLU A 64 10.04 -10.41 -7.62
CA GLU A 64 10.56 -9.40 -8.54
C GLU A 64 11.56 -8.49 -7.83
N PHE A 65 11.25 -8.11 -6.60
CA PHE A 65 12.12 -7.25 -5.80
C PHE A 65 13.49 -7.90 -5.56
N ARG A 66 13.53 -9.21 -5.42
CA ARG A 66 14.79 -9.95 -5.25
C ARG A 66 15.64 -9.98 -6.51
N LYS A 67 15.01 -9.89 -7.69
CA LYS A 67 15.70 -9.96 -8.97
C LYS A 67 16.29 -8.63 -9.41
N VAL A 68 15.68 -7.53 -8.99
CA VAL A 68 16.07 -6.19 -9.47
C VAL A 68 17.12 -5.61 -8.54
N PRO A 69 18.26 -5.16 -9.07
CA PRO A 69 19.26 -4.48 -8.24
C PRO A 69 18.67 -3.23 -7.60
N ALA A 70 19.09 -2.96 -6.37
CA ALA A 70 18.56 -1.82 -5.62
C ALA A 70 18.72 -0.48 -6.36
N GLU A 71 19.74 -0.39 -7.20
CA GLU A 71 20.01 0.83 -7.97
C GLU A 71 18.96 1.10 -9.04
N GLU A 72 18.29 0.07 -9.52
CA GLU A 72 17.26 0.21 -10.54
C GLU A 72 15.88 0.48 -9.97
N LEU A 73 15.75 0.35 -8.66
CA LEU A 73 14.48 0.61 -7.97
C LEU A 73 14.38 2.07 -7.55
N LYS A 74 14.76 2.97 -8.41
CA LYS A 74 14.60 4.39 -8.14
C LYS A 74 13.13 4.77 -8.31
N GLU A 75 12.65 5.57 -7.38
CA GLU A 75 11.31 6.08 -7.49
C GLU A 75 11.15 6.84 -8.80
N ASP A 76 10.13 6.49 -9.57
CA ASP A 76 9.71 7.32 -10.66
C ASP A 76 9.30 8.66 -10.06
N ILE A 77 9.94 9.71 -10.51
CA ILE A 77 9.59 11.03 -10.04
C ILE A 77 8.24 11.37 -10.59
N VAL A 78 7.27 11.11 -9.76
CA VAL A 78 5.93 11.46 -10.13
C VAL A 78 5.79 12.89 -9.75
N GLN A 79 5.82 13.72 -10.74
CA GLN A 79 5.73 14.90 -10.53
C GLN A 79 4.80 15.64 -10.78
N LYS A 80 4.68 16.54 -10.61
CA LYS A 80 3.97 17.52 -10.90
C LYS A 80 2.83 17.61 -10.17
N GLY A 81 2.79 17.74 -8.90
CA GLY A 81 1.70 18.12 -8.07
C GLY A 81 1.46 19.61 -8.18
N PHE A 82 0.28 20.07 -7.88
CA PHE A 82 -0.05 21.46 -7.77
C PHE A 82 0.51 22.01 -6.46
N GLU A 83 1.00 23.23 -6.48
CA GLU A 83 1.76 23.79 -5.36
C GLU A 83 1.04 23.77 -4.01
N GLU A 84 -0.24 24.04 -3.97
CA GLU A 84 -1.00 24.03 -2.72
C GLU A 84 -1.21 22.64 -2.17
N GLU A 85 -1.48 21.68 -3.04
CA GLU A 85 -1.58 20.27 -2.65
C GLU A 85 -0.23 19.72 -2.25
N VAL A 86 0.85 20.27 -2.81
CA VAL A 86 2.22 19.84 -2.53
C VAL A 86 2.58 20.08 -1.06
N ILE A 87 2.14 21.21 -0.48
CA ILE A 87 2.48 21.52 0.91
C ILE A 87 1.85 20.52 1.87
N GLN A 88 0.55 20.23 1.69
CA GLN A 88 -0.13 19.24 2.52
C GLN A 88 0.40 17.84 2.27
N LYS A 89 0.65 17.50 1.00
CA LYS A 89 1.23 16.23 0.64
C LYS A 89 2.64 16.06 1.19
N HIS A 90 3.39 17.15 1.26
CA HIS A 90 4.75 17.12 1.78
C HIS A 90 4.76 16.77 3.28
N THR A 91 3.87 17.39 4.05
CA THR A 91 3.75 17.09 5.49
C THR A 91 3.35 15.63 5.70
N LEU A 92 2.36 15.16 4.95
CA LEU A 92 1.94 13.76 5.03
C LEU A 92 3.07 12.83 4.58
N ARG A 93 3.76 13.18 3.52
CA ARG A 93 4.88 12.36 3.02
C ARG A 93 5.98 12.23 4.06
N GLN A 94 6.33 13.33 4.73
CA GLN A 94 7.33 13.30 5.79
C GLN A 94 6.87 12.44 6.97
N ALA A 95 5.60 12.55 7.34
CA ALA A 95 5.04 11.72 8.39
C ALA A 95 5.08 10.25 8.00
N MET A 96 4.76 9.94 6.75
CA MET A 96 4.79 8.57 6.24
C MET A 96 6.20 7.98 6.23
N GLU A 97 7.22 8.80 6.06
CA GLU A 97 8.60 8.34 6.08
C GLU A 97 9.00 7.73 7.43
N SER A 98 8.32 8.08 8.50
CA SER A 98 8.57 7.49 9.81
C SER A 98 8.04 6.07 9.94
N LEU A 99 7.23 5.63 8.98
CA LEU A 99 6.62 4.30 9.00
C LEU A 99 7.51 3.28 8.30
N THR A 100 7.42 2.04 8.74
CA THR A 100 8.09 0.93 8.04
C THR A 100 7.35 0.61 6.75
N GLY A 101 7.99 -0.17 5.87
CA GLY A 101 7.36 -0.62 4.63
C GLY A 101 6.08 -1.41 4.88
N GLU A 102 6.09 -2.28 5.90
CA GLU A 102 4.90 -3.06 6.27
C GLU A 102 3.77 -2.17 6.79
N GLU A 103 4.12 -1.17 7.58
CA GLU A 103 3.12 -0.24 8.09
C GLU A 103 2.46 0.55 6.97
N LYS A 104 3.27 1.01 6.02
CA LYS A 104 2.75 1.73 4.84
C LYS A 104 1.85 0.83 4.00
N GLU A 105 2.27 -0.42 3.81
CA GLU A 105 1.49 -1.39 3.05
C GLU A 105 0.12 -1.61 3.68
N LEU A 106 0.09 -1.78 4.99
CA LEU A 106 -1.16 -2.00 5.72
C LEU A 106 -2.09 -0.80 5.59
N LEU A 107 -1.55 0.41 5.67
CA LEU A 107 -2.34 1.62 5.47
C LEU A 107 -2.91 1.69 4.05
N LEU A 108 -2.10 1.40 3.05
CA LEU A 108 -2.53 1.40 1.67
C LEU A 108 -3.69 0.43 1.47
N LEU A 109 -3.52 -0.80 1.94
CA LEU A 109 -4.53 -1.82 1.75
C LEU A 109 -5.83 -1.47 2.48
N ARG A 110 -5.73 -0.99 3.70
CA ARG A 110 -6.93 -0.71 4.49
C ARG A 110 -7.65 0.57 4.05
N TYR A 111 -6.91 1.66 3.85
CA TYR A 111 -7.53 2.96 3.65
C TYR A 111 -7.62 3.41 2.20
N VAL A 112 -6.68 3.04 1.37
CA VAL A 112 -6.71 3.41 -0.04
C VAL A 112 -7.43 2.37 -0.87
N ASN A 113 -7.07 1.10 -0.70
CA ASN A 113 -7.69 0.01 -1.44
C ASN A 113 -8.95 -0.54 -0.77
N GLU A 114 -9.24 -0.07 0.44
CA GLU A 114 -10.46 -0.44 1.17
C GLU A 114 -10.65 -1.95 1.34
N VAL A 115 -9.57 -2.65 1.60
CA VAL A 115 -9.61 -4.10 1.83
C VAL A 115 -10.25 -4.38 3.19
N ALA A 116 -11.19 -5.30 3.21
CA ALA A 116 -11.90 -5.66 4.43
C ALA A 116 -10.98 -6.28 5.48
N PHE A 117 -11.27 -6.06 6.75
CA PHE A 117 -10.48 -6.62 7.85
C PHE A 117 -10.31 -8.13 7.74
N SER A 118 -11.38 -8.83 7.37
CA SER A 118 -11.32 -10.28 7.25
C SER A 118 -10.31 -10.73 6.19
N ASP A 119 -10.23 -9.99 5.08
CA ASP A 119 -9.25 -10.28 4.04
C ASP A 119 -7.83 -9.96 4.50
N LEU A 120 -7.66 -8.86 5.23
CA LEU A 120 -6.36 -8.49 5.80
C LEU A 120 -5.88 -9.51 6.82
N CYS A 121 -6.78 -9.99 7.66
CA CYS A 121 -6.46 -11.05 8.63
C CYS A 121 -5.92 -12.29 7.91
N ARG A 122 -6.58 -12.66 6.83
CA ARG A 122 -6.16 -13.81 6.04
C ARG A 122 -4.82 -13.57 5.37
N LEU A 123 -4.65 -12.39 4.78
CA LEU A 123 -3.42 -12.04 4.06
C LEU A 123 -2.20 -12.01 4.99
N TYR A 124 -2.35 -11.41 6.16
CA TYR A 124 -1.25 -11.26 7.10
C TYR A 124 -1.14 -12.39 8.11
N GLY A 125 -2.10 -13.29 8.14
CA GLY A 125 -2.11 -14.37 9.11
C GLY A 125 -2.23 -13.88 10.54
N LYS A 126 -2.98 -12.81 10.75
CA LYS A 126 -3.15 -12.18 12.07
C LYS A 126 -4.59 -12.14 12.48
N SER A 127 -4.81 -12.10 13.80
CA SER A 127 -6.16 -11.96 14.32
C SER A 127 -6.68 -10.54 14.08
N ARG A 128 -8.00 -10.41 14.11
CA ARG A 128 -8.66 -9.12 13.99
C ARG A 128 -8.18 -8.14 15.05
N PHE A 129 -7.98 -8.63 16.26
CA PHE A 129 -7.51 -7.84 17.38
C PHE A 129 -6.09 -7.32 17.15
N ALA A 130 -5.19 -8.20 16.68
CA ALA A 130 -3.81 -7.83 16.41
C ALA A 130 -3.73 -6.76 15.32
N LEU A 131 -4.50 -6.94 14.24
CA LEU A 131 -4.53 -5.96 13.15
C LEU A 131 -5.09 -4.62 13.61
N TYR A 132 -6.15 -4.65 14.41
CA TYR A 132 -6.74 -3.43 14.94
C TYR A 132 -5.71 -2.65 15.77
N ARG A 133 -4.98 -3.35 16.62
CA ARG A 133 -3.94 -2.72 17.44
C ARG A 133 -2.82 -2.12 16.59
N GLU A 134 -2.40 -2.85 15.56
CA GLU A 134 -1.36 -2.35 14.66
C GLU A 134 -1.81 -1.09 13.92
N LEU A 135 -3.02 -1.12 13.36
CA LEU A 135 -3.56 0.04 12.66
C LEU A 135 -3.72 1.24 13.61
N SER A 136 -4.16 0.98 14.83
CA SER A 136 -4.30 2.04 15.82
C SER A 136 -2.96 2.68 16.15
N LYS A 137 -1.91 1.87 16.30
CA LYS A 137 -0.56 2.37 16.56
C LYS A 137 -0.04 3.20 15.38
N ILE A 138 -0.27 2.72 14.17
CA ILE A 138 0.17 3.41 12.96
C ILE A 138 -0.51 4.77 12.83
N THR A 139 -1.82 4.82 13.01
CA THR A 139 -2.57 6.07 12.89
C THR A 139 -2.17 7.06 13.96
N LYS A 140 -1.93 6.62 15.19
CA LYS A 140 -1.46 7.49 16.26
C LYS A 140 -0.07 8.05 15.98
N LYS A 141 0.81 7.21 15.43
CA LYS A 141 2.15 7.61 15.05
C LYS A 141 2.12 8.70 13.97
N LEU A 142 1.24 8.54 12.98
CA LEU A 142 1.05 9.54 11.94
C LEU A 142 0.49 10.84 12.49
N GLU A 143 -0.52 10.76 13.35
CA GLU A 143 -1.13 11.94 13.94
C GLU A 143 -0.12 12.75 14.74
N ARG A 144 0.71 12.09 15.52
CA ARG A 144 1.76 12.77 16.28
C ARG A 144 2.75 13.47 15.37
N ARG A 145 3.16 12.78 14.31
CA ARG A 145 4.15 13.32 13.39
C ARG A 145 3.62 14.53 12.64
N ILE A 146 2.37 14.45 12.20
CA ILE A 146 1.71 15.56 11.50
C ILE A 146 1.55 16.76 12.44
N SER A 147 1.14 16.52 13.69
CA SER A 147 0.99 17.57 14.68
C SER A 147 2.31 18.25 14.97
N ASP A 148 3.37 17.48 15.18
CA ASP A 148 4.70 18.01 15.47
C ASP A 148 5.22 18.87 14.31
N GLU A 149 5.07 18.41 13.10
CA GLU A 149 5.51 19.16 11.93
C GLU A 149 4.71 20.45 11.74
N THR A 150 3.42 20.38 11.96
CA THR A 150 2.55 21.56 11.86
C THR A 150 2.95 22.60 12.90
N GLU A 151 3.23 22.17 14.11
CA GLU A 151 3.68 23.05 15.17
C GLU A 151 5.04 23.66 14.86
N THR A 152 5.95 22.86 14.36
CA THR A 152 7.28 23.34 13.96
C THR A 152 7.17 24.39 12.85
N LYS A 153 6.31 24.17 11.88
CA LYS A 153 6.09 25.14 10.82
C LYS A 153 5.48 26.44 11.33
N ARG A 154 4.55 26.34 12.27
CA ARG A 154 3.97 27.52 12.90
C ARG A 154 5.03 28.36 13.61
N ARG A 155 5.92 27.71 14.33
CA ARG A 155 7.03 28.39 15.01
C ARG A 155 8.02 29.01 14.04
N ALA A 156 8.32 28.30 12.96
CA ALA A 156 9.26 28.79 11.95
C ALA A 156 8.73 30.01 11.21
N VAL A 157 7.42 30.14 11.05
CA VAL A 157 6.80 31.26 10.36
C VAL A 157 6.63 32.45 11.32
N GLY A 158 6.91 32.25 12.61
CA GLY A 158 6.80 33.35 13.58
C GLY A 158 5.38 33.80 13.85
N VAL A 159 4.44 32.93 13.65
CA VAL A 159 3.04 33.22 13.93
C VAL A 159 2.79 32.97 15.39
N PHE A 160 2.43 33.99 16.08
CA PHE A 160 2.18 33.95 17.52
C PHE A 160 0.72 33.91 17.84
#